data_e793b9cd78cb2a6ce6a61459f45b3e2e
#
_entry.id   e793b9cd78cb2a6ce6a61459f45b3e2e
#
_cell.length_a   1.000
_cell.length_b   1.000
_cell.length_c   1.000
_cell.angle_alpha   90.00
_cell.angle_beta   90.00
_cell.angle_gamma   90.00
#
_symmetry.space_group_name_H-M   'P 1'
#
loop_
_entity.id
_entity.type
_entity.pdbx_description
1 polymer ?
#
loop_
_entity_poly.entity_id
_entity_poly.type
_entity_poly.pdbx_seq_one_letter_code
_entity_poly.pdbx_strand_id
1 'polypeptide(L)'
;YDFFISHAKEDKDTFVRPLVDELNRLGVIIWYDEQTLEVGDSLRRNIDLGLRKANYGIVILSHNFLNKKWTQYELDSLINRAVYDDNKIILPIWHNIN
;
A
#
# COMPACT_ATOMS: atom_id res chain seq x y z
N TYR A 1 10.47 -1.84 -10.70
CA TYR A 1 9.05 -1.48 -10.57
C TYR A 1 8.89 0.00 -10.30
N ASP A 2 7.86 0.60 -10.88
CA ASP A 2 7.58 2.02 -10.66
C ASP A 2 6.91 2.24 -9.32
N PHE A 3 5.91 1.43 -9.01
CA PHE A 3 5.16 1.52 -7.77
C PHE A 3 5.02 0.16 -7.10
N PHE A 4 4.92 0.18 -5.77
CA PHE A 4 4.32 -0.93 -5.03
C PHE A 4 2.95 -0.50 -4.52
N ILE A 5 2.06 -1.47 -4.29
CA ILE A 5 0.73 -1.19 -3.72
C ILE A 5 0.52 -2.10 -2.52
N SER A 6 0.58 -1.52 -1.32
CA SER A 6 0.23 -2.21 -0.08
C SER A 6 -1.29 -2.15 0.11
N HIS A 7 -1.89 -3.30 0.40
CA HIS A 7 -3.35 -3.40 0.44
C HIS A 7 -3.81 -4.54 1.33
N ALA A 8 -5.01 -4.43 1.87
CA ALA A 8 -5.65 -5.53 2.58
C ALA A 8 -5.96 -6.65 1.59
N LYS A 9 -5.79 -7.90 2.04
CA LYS A 9 -6.06 -9.10 1.24
C LYS A 9 -7.45 -9.06 0.59
N GLU A 10 -8.45 -8.58 1.33
CA GLU A 10 -9.83 -8.54 0.88
C GLU A 10 -10.07 -7.58 -0.28
N ASP A 11 -9.17 -6.62 -0.49
CA ASP A 11 -9.30 -5.63 -1.57
C ASP A 11 -8.58 -6.05 -2.86
N LYS A 12 -7.84 -7.15 -2.83
CA LYS A 12 -6.98 -7.52 -3.95
C LYS A 12 -7.75 -7.72 -5.25
N ASP A 13 -8.78 -8.56 -5.22
CA ASP A 13 -9.52 -8.90 -6.44
C ASP A 13 -10.54 -7.83 -6.82
N THR A 14 -11.11 -7.13 -5.84
CA THR A 14 -12.20 -6.19 -6.06
C THR A 14 -11.73 -4.79 -6.45
N PHE A 15 -10.53 -4.39 -5.99
CA PHE A 15 -10.04 -3.04 -6.22
C PHE A 15 -8.63 -3.00 -6.78
N VAL A 16 -7.68 -3.73 -6.20
CA VAL A 16 -6.26 -3.58 -6.53
C VAL A 16 -5.94 -4.11 -7.92
N ARG A 17 -6.41 -5.30 -8.28
CA ARG A 17 -6.17 -5.87 -9.62
C ARG A 17 -6.72 -5.01 -10.74
N PRO A 18 -7.97 -4.53 -10.68
CA PRO A 18 -8.46 -3.60 -11.71
C PRO A 18 -7.62 -2.33 -11.80
N LEU A 19 -7.18 -1.79 -10.67
CA LEU A 19 -6.30 -0.62 -10.64
C LEU A 19 -4.95 -0.92 -11.31
N VAL A 20 -4.34 -2.06 -10.98
CA VAL A 20 -3.07 -2.49 -11.58
C VAL A 20 -3.22 -2.67 -13.08
N ASP A 21 -4.29 -3.28 -13.53
CA ASP A 21 -4.54 -3.49 -14.96
C ASP A 21 -4.60 -2.16 -15.71
N GLU A 22 -5.29 -1.15 -15.15
CA GLU A 22 -5.35 0.18 -15.74
C GLU A 22 -3.98 0.86 -15.77
N LEU A 23 -3.22 0.77 -14.68
CA LEU A 23 -1.88 1.37 -14.62
C LEU A 23 -0.92 0.67 -15.58
N ASN A 24 -1.01 -0.64 -15.71
CA ASN A 24 -0.20 -1.40 -16.68
C ASN A 24 -0.49 -0.96 -18.11
N ARG A 25 -1.75 -0.68 -18.44
CA ARG A 25 -2.14 -0.17 -19.76
C ARG A 25 -1.50 1.18 -20.06
N LEU A 26 -1.21 1.97 -19.02
CA LEU A 26 -0.53 3.26 -19.13
C LEU A 26 0.99 3.13 -19.11
N GLY A 27 1.53 1.92 -19.08
CA GLY A 27 2.97 1.68 -19.06
C GLY A 27 3.61 1.69 -17.68
N VAL A 28 2.81 1.72 -16.61
CA VAL A 28 3.32 1.71 -15.23
C VAL A 28 3.48 0.26 -14.76
N ILE A 29 4.63 -0.06 -14.20
CA ILE A 29 4.95 -1.42 -13.73
C ILE A 29 4.82 -1.49 -12.22
N ILE A 30 3.96 -2.40 -11.74
CA ILE A 30 3.50 -2.44 -10.36
C ILE A 30 3.95 -3.73 -9.66
N TRP A 31 4.49 -3.58 -8.46
CA TRP A 31 4.77 -4.67 -7.52
C TRP A 31 3.64 -4.69 -6.47
N TYR A 32 2.81 -5.73 -6.43
CA TYR A 32 1.65 -5.73 -5.53
C TYR A 32 1.30 -7.07 -4.89
N ASP A 33 1.53 -8.20 -5.56
CA ASP A 33 1.10 -9.50 -5.03
C ASP A 33 1.67 -9.79 -3.64
N GLU A 34 2.93 -9.50 -3.44
CA GLU A 34 3.64 -9.72 -2.18
C GLU A 34 3.38 -8.61 -1.16
N GLN A 35 2.61 -7.59 -1.52
CA GLN A 35 2.27 -6.46 -0.66
C GLN A 35 0.90 -6.61 0.00
N THR A 36 0.35 -7.81 0.00
CA THR A 36 -0.92 -8.15 0.63
C THR A 36 -0.78 -8.15 2.16
N LEU A 37 -1.74 -7.57 2.84
CA LEU A 37 -1.74 -7.43 4.30
C LEU A 37 -2.86 -8.24 4.95
N GLU A 38 -2.52 -8.97 6.01
CA GLU A 38 -3.45 -9.72 6.84
C GLU A 38 -3.30 -9.28 8.30
N VAL A 39 -4.26 -9.66 9.15
CA VAL A 39 -4.17 -9.40 10.60
C VAL A 39 -2.91 -10.07 11.16
N GLY A 40 -2.13 -9.31 11.91
CA GLY A 40 -0.88 -9.80 12.49
C GLY A 40 0.35 -9.48 11.67
N ASP A 41 0.20 -9.05 10.42
CA ASP A 41 1.33 -8.65 9.60
C ASP A 41 1.93 -7.34 10.10
N SER A 42 3.23 -7.16 9.85
CA SER A 42 3.91 -5.90 10.13
C SER A 42 3.75 -4.95 8.96
N LEU A 43 3.06 -3.84 9.19
CA LEU A 43 2.90 -2.79 8.18
C LEU A 43 4.26 -2.21 7.78
N ARG A 44 5.14 -1.99 8.76
CA ARG A 44 6.48 -1.48 8.51
C ARG A 44 7.29 -2.39 7.59
N ARG A 45 7.28 -3.71 7.85
CA ARG A 45 8.02 -4.67 7.01
C ARG A 45 7.45 -4.71 5.60
N ASN A 46 6.15 -4.65 5.47
CA ASN A 46 5.49 -4.64 4.16
C ASN A 46 5.93 -3.43 3.35
N ILE A 47 5.93 -2.24 3.94
CA ILE A 47 6.35 -1.02 3.27
C ILE A 47 7.84 -1.04 2.95
N ASP A 48 8.68 -1.51 3.89
CA ASP A 48 10.12 -1.62 3.65
C ASP A 48 10.43 -2.54 2.48
N LEU A 49 9.72 -3.66 2.35
CA LEU A 49 9.86 -4.56 1.21
C LEU A 49 9.49 -3.85 -0.09
N GLY A 50 8.37 -3.13 -0.10
CA GLY A 50 7.93 -2.38 -1.28
C GLY A 50 8.96 -1.34 -1.71
N LEU A 51 9.50 -0.59 -0.76
CA LEU A 51 10.50 0.44 -1.04
C LEU A 51 11.81 -0.12 -1.60
N ARG A 52 12.11 -1.39 -1.34
CA ARG A 52 13.26 -2.06 -1.95
C ARG A 52 12.98 -2.49 -3.39
N LYS A 53 11.73 -2.65 -3.77
CA LYS A 53 11.33 -3.15 -5.09
C LYS A 53 10.90 -2.06 -6.04
N ALA A 54 10.41 -0.93 -5.54
CA ALA A 54 9.83 0.12 -6.36
C ALA A 54 10.30 1.50 -5.91
N ASN A 55 10.17 2.46 -6.82
CA ASN A 55 10.57 3.85 -6.56
C ASN A 55 9.56 4.60 -5.71
N TYR A 56 8.27 4.26 -5.84
CA TYR A 56 7.18 4.93 -5.13
C TYR A 56 6.22 3.91 -4.57
N GLY A 57 5.47 4.31 -3.56
CA GLY A 57 4.51 3.45 -2.90
C GLY A 57 3.09 4.00 -2.90
N ILE A 58 2.14 3.11 -2.95
CA ILE A 58 0.72 3.40 -2.76
C ILE A 58 0.24 2.50 -1.65
N VAL A 59 -0.48 3.07 -0.68
CA VAL A 59 -1.13 2.31 0.39
C VAL A 59 -2.63 2.54 0.28
N ILE A 60 -3.40 1.48 0.13
CA ILE A 60 -4.86 1.56 0.00
C ILE A 60 -5.47 1.58 1.40
N LEU A 61 -6.06 2.71 1.76
CA LEU A 61 -6.72 2.90 3.06
C LEU A 61 -8.22 2.61 2.90
N SER A 62 -8.58 1.36 3.03
CA SER A 62 -9.95 0.87 2.98
C SER A 62 -10.46 0.51 4.37
N HIS A 63 -11.75 0.21 4.49
CA HIS A 63 -12.28 -0.39 5.74
C HIS A 63 -11.57 -1.70 6.06
N ASN A 64 -11.32 -2.53 5.05
CA ASN A 64 -10.61 -3.79 5.24
C ASN A 64 -9.19 -3.56 5.78
N PHE A 65 -8.48 -2.56 5.26
CA PHE A 65 -7.17 -2.19 5.77
C PHE A 65 -7.25 -1.73 7.23
N LEU A 66 -8.17 -0.81 7.53
CA LEU A 66 -8.30 -0.24 8.88
C LEU A 66 -8.74 -1.29 9.92
N ASN A 67 -9.48 -2.30 9.48
CA ASN A 67 -9.93 -3.39 10.36
C ASN A 67 -8.84 -4.41 10.70
N LYS A 68 -7.61 -4.27 10.16
CA LYS A 68 -6.49 -5.14 10.49
C LYS A 68 -5.92 -4.91 11.89
N LYS A 69 -6.47 -3.97 12.64
CA LYS A 69 -6.09 -3.69 14.04
C LYS A 69 -4.63 -3.25 14.18
N TRP A 70 -4.21 -2.32 13.33
CA TRP A 70 -2.89 -1.72 13.44
C TRP A 70 -2.74 -0.98 14.76
N THR A 71 -1.54 -1.03 15.35
CA THR A 71 -1.25 -0.20 16.52
C THR A 71 -1.18 1.27 16.10
N GLN A 72 -1.38 2.17 17.05
CA GLN A 72 -1.22 3.60 16.81
C GLN A 72 0.19 3.91 16.33
N TYR A 73 1.19 3.23 16.89
CA TYR A 73 2.58 3.36 16.48
C TYR A 73 2.78 3.04 14.99
N GLU A 74 2.18 1.95 14.52
CA GLU A 74 2.29 1.55 13.10
C GLU A 74 1.61 2.55 12.18
N LEU A 75 0.44 3.05 12.54
CA LEU A 75 -0.26 4.05 11.74
C LEU A 75 0.50 5.38 11.72
N ASP A 76 1.04 5.80 12.85
CA ASP A 76 1.85 7.03 12.93
C ASP A 76 3.12 6.90 12.09
N SER A 77 3.78 5.74 12.13
CA SER A 77 4.95 5.47 11.30
C SER A 77 4.64 5.57 9.81
N LEU A 78 3.50 5.03 9.39
CA LEU A 78 3.07 5.13 8.00
C LEU A 78 2.86 6.59 7.58
N ILE A 79 2.16 7.37 8.41
CA ILE A 79 1.88 8.78 8.13
C ILE A 79 3.18 9.56 8.06
N ASN A 80 4.09 9.34 9.00
CA ASN A 80 5.39 10.02 9.02
C ASN A 80 6.20 9.72 7.76
N ARG A 81 6.21 8.48 7.31
CA ARG A 81 6.93 8.11 6.09
C ARG A 81 6.29 8.72 4.85
N ALA A 82 4.97 8.79 4.79
CA ALA A 82 4.26 9.39 3.66
C ALA A 82 4.53 10.89 3.54
N VAL A 83 4.74 11.57 4.67
CA VAL A 83 4.90 13.04 4.70
C VAL A 83 6.37 13.46 4.69
N TYR A 84 7.26 12.70 5.37
CA TYR A 84 8.62 13.15 5.67
C TYR A 84 9.75 12.36 4.99
N ASP A 85 9.43 11.35 4.18
CA ASP A 85 10.48 10.62 3.48
C ASP A 85 10.89 11.39 2.21
N ASP A 86 12.09 11.95 2.21
CA ASP A 86 12.60 12.77 1.12
C ASP A 86 13.05 11.94 -0.09
N ASN A 87 13.28 10.64 0.10
CA ASN A 87 13.87 9.80 -0.94
C ASN A 87 12.84 9.05 -1.77
N LYS A 88 11.71 8.69 -1.16
CA LYS A 88 10.65 7.93 -1.85
C LYS A 88 9.29 8.40 -1.35
N ILE A 89 8.36 8.54 -2.27
CA ILE A 89 7.01 9.02 -1.98
C ILE A 89 6.09 7.84 -1.74
N ILE A 90 5.34 7.90 -0.64
CA ILE A 90 4.28 6.96 -0.31
C ILE A 90 2.95 7.71 -0.36
N LEU A 91 2.06 7.28 -1.25
CA LEU A 91 0.77 7.94 -1.47
C LEU A 91 -0.35 7.12 -0.82
N PRO A 92 -0.99 7.63 0.23
CA PRO A 92 -2.19 6.99 0.75
C PRO A 92 -3.39 7.26 -0.16
N ILE A 93 -4.14 6.22 -0.48
CA ILE A 93 -5.36 6.34 -1.29
C ILE A 93 -6.54 5.82 -0.47
N TRP A 94 -7.52 6.69 -0.22
CA TRP A 94 -8.74 6.33 0.49
C TRP A 94 -9.69 5.59 -0.47
N HIS A 95 -10.24 4.49 -0.02
CA HIS A 95 -11.15 3.67 -0.80
C HIS A 95 -12.35 3.25 0.04
N ASN A 96 -13.55 3.64 -0.40
CA ASN A 96 -14.81 3.32 0.27
C ASN A 96 -14.86 3.74 1.74
N ILE A 97 -14.21 4.86 2.06
CA ILE A 97 -14.26 5.46 3.39
C ILE A 97 -15.25 6.62 3.35
N ASN A 98 -16.27 6.53 4.18
CA ASN A 98 -17.27 7.58 4.32
C ASN A 98 -17.19 8.22 5.70
#